data_801200318d34dab37063f6842dad4a70
#
_entry.id   801200318d34dab37063f6842dad4a70
#
_cell.length_a   1.000
_cell.length_b   1.000
_cell.length_c   1.000
_cell.angle_alpha   90.00
_cell.angle_beta   90.00
_cell.angle_gamma   90.00
#
_symmetry.space_group_name_H-M   'P 1'
#
loop_
_entity.id
_entity.type
_entity.pdbx_description
1 polymer ?
#
loop_
_entity_poly.entity_id
_entity_poly.type
_entity_poly.pdbx_seq_one_letter_code
_entity_poly.pdbx_strand_id
1 'polypeptide(L)'
;MKIRGLRWWIITLIGIATIINYIDRSAINIMWPYIYKDFGILDADNKQALAYITTFFMIAYALGQTFTGKLMDAIGTRLGFVISIAGWSASIALHAVAKTLASFSIFRFLLGFFEAGNWPGATKSNAEWFPAKERAIAQGIFGAGASLGGVVAAPFIAALYIAFGWKGTFAGIALLGFVWIIPWIIMNKNTPDKHPWITKEEQEHILDTALSKATKETEIKVYSWKEIFQFRNTWGIIAARFFIDPVWWLFVTWLPTFLKDQFAFDIKQVGSFAWVPYLFAAIGSLLGGYYSSHQIRKGTQPVKARKKAITIGSIIMLVALGAIVYHLNDLNQHVNFMIALISLTLFGFQFIIGNLQTLPSDYFNGKNVGTVAGMGGTAAVIGTLITTLSVPILTKTNYNSFFILAAVMVPLAWICITFITSKKKSIL
;
A
#
# COMPACT_ATOMS: atom_id res chain seq x y z
N MET A 1 27.44 -17.51 -17.45
CA MET A 1 26.52 -18.17 -16.50
C MET A 1 25.10 -17.90 -17.00
N LYS A 2 24.27 -18.93 -17.17
CA LYS A 2 22.84 -18.79 -17.55
C LYS A 2 21.99 -19.17 -16.34
N ILE A 3 20.99 -18.36 -16.02
CA ILE A 3 20.11 -18.59 -14.87
C ILE A 3 18.72 -18.88 -15.40
N ARG A 4 18.20 -20.06 -15.08
CA ARG A 4 16.82 -20.44 -15.42
C ARG A 4 15.83 -19.76 -14.47
N GLY A 5 14.78 -19.17 -15.02
CA GLY A 5 13.76 -18.49 -14.24
C GLY A 5 14.23 -17.14 -13.66
N LEU A 6 15.13 -16.43 -14.36
CA LEU A 6 15.70 -15.16 -13.91
C LEU A 6 14.62 -14.11 -13.57
N ARG A 7 13.51 -14.08 -14.31
CA ARG A 7 12.37 -13.18 -14.05
C ARG A 7 11.79 -13.33 -12.65
N TRP A 8 11.78 -14.56 -12.12
CA TRP A 8 11.26 -14.82 -10.76
C TRP A 8 12.19 -14.26 -9.68
N TRP A 9 13.49 -14.30 -9.89
CA TRP A 9 14.46 -13.65 -9.00
C TRP A 9 14.29 -12.13 -9.00
N ILE A 10 14.12 -11.52 -10.18
CA ILE A 10 13.89 -10.07 -10.31
C ILE A 10 12.64 -9.65 -9.54
N ILE A 11 11.51 -10.34 -9.74
CA ILE A 11 10.26 -9.96 -9.04
C ILE A 11 10.32 -10.24 -7.54
N THR A 12 11.04 -11.28 -7.12
CA THR A 12 11.27 -11.57 -5.69
C THR A 12 12.09 -10.46 -5.03
N LEU A 13 13.15 -9.97 -5.68
CA LEU A 13 13.90 -8.82 -5.19
C LEU A 13 13.01 -7.58 -5.04
N ILE A 14 12.13 -7.31 -5.99
CA ILE A 14 11.16 -6.22 -5.89
C ILE A 14 10.19 -6.45 -4.72
N GLY A 15 9.76 -7.70 -4.49
CA GLY A 15 8.95 -8.07 -3.32
C GLY A 15 9.67 -7.78 -2.00
N ILE A 16 10.97 -8.09 -1.91
CA ILE A 16 11.81 -7.76 -0.74
C ILE A 16 11.95 -6.24 -0.58
N ALA A 17 12.15 -5.48 -1.68
CA ALA A 17 12.16 -4.01 -1.62
C ALA A 17 10.83 -3.47 -1.08
N THR A 18 9.71 -4.08 -1.46
CA THR A 18 8.40 -3.70 -0.95
C THR A 18 8.25 -4.01 0.55
N ILE A 19 8.79 -5.12 1.04
CA ILE A 19 8.85 -5.41 2.49
C ILE A 19 9.62 -4.32 3.23
N ILE A 20 10.82 -3.97 2.75
CA ILE A 20 11.67 -2.91 3.34
C ILE A 20 10.92 -1.58 3.34
N ASN A 21 10.31 -1.20 2.21
CA ASN A 21 9.50 0.01 2.08
C ASN A 21 8.39 0.12 3.14
N TYR A 22 7.71 -1.00 3.46
CA TYR A 22 6.68 -1.01 4.50
C TYR A 22 7.24 -0.99 5.92
N ILE A 23 8.44 -1.54 6.15
CA ILE A 23 9.16 -1.39 7.43
C ILE A 23 9.55 0.10 7.63
N ASP A 24 10.15 0.74 6.62
CA ASP A 24 10.55 2.15 6.63
C ASP A 24 9.37 3.07 6.96
N ARG A 25 8.26 2.84 6.30
CA ARG A 25 7.01 3.59 6.48
C ARG A 25 6.43 3.43 7.88
N SER A 26 6.49 2.22 8.43
CA SER A 26 5.94 1.89 9.74
C SER A 26 6.80 2.37 10.91
N ALA A 27 8.08 2.63 10.68
CA ALA A 27 9.04 2.94 11.73
C ALA A 27 8.59 4.13 12.60
N ILE A 28 8.21 5.25 11.97
CA ILE A 28 7.73 6.41 12.72
C ILE A 28 6.43 6.14 13.47
N ASN A 29 5.48 5.46 12.84
CA ASN A 29 4.18 5.21 13.45
C ASN A 29 4.29 4.34 14.71
N ILE A 30 5.24 3.39 14.71
CA ILE A 30 5.49 2.49 15.85
C ILE A 30 6.28 3.22 16.94
N MET A 31 7.31 4.00 16.59
CA MET A 31 8.19 4.64 17.56
C MET A 31 7.67 5.99 18.06
N TRP A 32 6.90 6.73 17.27
CA TRP A 32 6.46 8.09 17.61
C TRP A 32 5.83 8.22 19.00
N PRO A 33 4.94 7.33 19.45
CA PRO A 33 4.35 7.41 20.78
C PRO A 33 5.37 7.42 21.93
N TYR A 34 6.62 7.02 21.68
CA TYR A 34 7.67 6.88 22.68
C TYR A 34 8.78 7.93 22.54
N ILE A 35 8.90 8.61 21.38
CA ILE A 35 10.01 9.51 21.06
C ILE A 35 9.62 10.99 20.90
N TYR A 36 8.32 11.32 20.81
CA TYR A 36 7.89 12.71 20.53
C TYR A 36 8.42 13.74 21.57
N LYS A 37 8.62 13.31 22.83
CA LYS A 37 9.18 14.16 23.90
C LYS A 37 10.63 14.58 23.63
N ASP A 38 11.39 13.76 22.92
CA ASP A 38 12.77 14.06 22.53
C ASP A 38 12.84 15.27 21.56
N PHE A 39 11.70 15.62 20.94
CA PHE A 39 11.54 16.78 20.06
C PHE A 39 10.88 17.98 20.77
N GLY A 40 10.72 17.95 22.09
CA GLY A 40 10.09 19.00 22.88
C GLY A 40 8.58 19.14 22.67
N ILE A 41 7.91 18.06 22.20
CA ILE A 41 6.48 18.08 21.90
C ILE A 41 5.73 17.66 23.16
N LEU A 42 4.68 18.42 23.48
CA LEU A 42 3.80 18.15 24.63
C LEU A 42 2.87 16.95 24.35
N ASP A 43 2.43 16.28 25.40
CA ASP A 43 1.51 15.14 25.31
C ASP A 43 0.22 15.51 24.54
N ALA A 44 -0.30 16.74 24.73
CA ALA A 44 -1.47 17.25 24.04
C ALA A 44 -1.27 17.39 22.52
N ASP A 45 -0.05 17.68 22.07
CA ASP A 45 0.27 18.01 20.67
C ASP A 45 0.84 16.82 19.89
N ASN A 46 1.12 15.69 20.56
CA ASN A 46 1.82 14.57 19.95
C ASN A 46 1.10 14.01 18.72
N LYS A 47 -0.23 13.88 18.77
CA LYS A 47 -1.05 13.38 17.66
C LYS A 47 -1.07 14.35 16.49
N GLN A 48 -1.14 15.65 16.78
CA GLN A 48 -1.12 16.69 15.76
C GLN A 48 0.24 16.71 15.04
N ALA A 49 1.34 16.56 15.78
CA ALA A 49 2.68 16.47 15.20
C ALA A 49 2.83 15.23 14.30
N LEU A 50 2.34 14.06 14.72
CA LEU A 50 2.35 12.85 13.89
C LEU A 50 1.49 13.03 12.62
N ALA A 51 0.33 13.68 12.74
CA ALA A 51 -0.52 13.97 11.59
C ALA A 51 0.20 14.88 10.57
N TYR A 52 0.89 15.91 11.03
CA TYR A 52 1.70 16.78 10.15
C TYR A 52 2.84 16.02 9.48
N ILE A 53 3.64 15.26 10.23
CA ILE A 53 4.72 14.43 9.68
C ILE A 53 4.19 13.48 8.59
N THR A 54 3.06 12.83 8.87
CA THR A 54 2.42 11.91 7.91
C THR A 54 1.87 12.66 6.68
N THR A 55 1.33 13.87 6.87
CA THR A 55 0.86 14.72 5.77
C THR A 55 1.99 15.12 4.84
N PHE A 56 3.16 15.54 5.36
CA PHE A 56 4.33 15.85 4.55
C PHE A 56 4.79 14.64 3.72
N PHE A 57 4.82 13.45 4.32
CA PHE A 57 5.10 12.21 3.61
C PHE A 57 4.11 11.95 2.47
N MET A 58 2.81 12.08 2.72
CA MET A 58 1.77 11.79 1.73
C MET A 58 1.78 12.75 0.56
N ILE A 59 1.99 14.04 0.80
CA ILE A 59 2.12 15.05 -0.25
C ILE A 59 3.32 14.71 -1.14
N ALA A 60 4.48 14.44 -0.52
CA ALA A 60 5.69 14.08 -1.24
C ALA A 60 5.52 12.78 -2.03
N TYR A 61 4.85 11.80 -1.44
CA TYR A 61 4.56 10.51 -2.08
C TYR A 61 3.67 10.68 -3.32
N ALA A 62 2.62 11.52 -3.23
CA ALA A 62 1.74 11.81 -4.36
C ALA A 62 2.51 12.50 -5.52
N LEU A 63 3.34 13.51 -5.20
CA LEU A 63 4.19 14.18 -6.18
C LEU A 63 5.23 13.21 -6.76
N GLY A 64 5.86 12.43 -5.90
CA GLY A 64 6.90 11.47 -6.25
C GLY A 64 6.42 10.39 -7.20
N GLN A 65 5.18 9.91 -7.09
CA GLN A 65 4.65 8.87 -7.98
C GLN A 65 4.68 9.29 -9.46
N THR A 66 4.28 10.53 -9.76
CA THR A 66 4.29 11.05 -11.13
C THR A 66 5.72 11.23 -11.64
N PHE A 67 6.59 11.80 -10.78
CA PHE A 67 7.98 12.06 -11.15
C PHE A 67 8.77 10.77 -11.36
N THR A 68 8.69 9.84 -10.42
CA THR A 68 9.46 8.58 -10.46
C THR A 68 8.96 7.65 -11.58
N GLY A 69 7.67 7.67 -11.92
CA GLY A 69 7.16 6.96 -13.09
C GLY A 69 7.85 7.41 -14.38
N LYS A 70 7.95 8.74 -14.62
CA LYS A 70 8.67 9.30 -15.75
C LYS A 70 10.17 9.01 -15.69
N LEU A 71 10.77 9.08 -14.50
CA LEU A 71 12.17 8.74 -14.30
C LEU A 71 12.45 7.30 -14.70
N MET A 72 11.62 6.35 -14.23
CA MET A 72 11.71 4.93 -14.61
C MET A 72 11.62 4.72 -16.12
N ASP A 73 10.79 5.51 -16.80
CA ASP A 73 10.66 5.45 -18.26
C ASP A 73 11.90 5.97 -18.97
N ALA A 74 12.51 7.02 -18.44
CA ALA A 74 13.68 7.68 -19.05
C ALA A 74 14.98 6.90 -18.86
N ILE A 75 15.23 6.37 -17.63
CA ILE A 75 16.53 5.76 -17.27
C ILE A 75 16.47 4.23 -17.07
N GLY A 76 15.28 3.64 -17.23
CA GLY A 76 15.03 2.20 -17.02
C GLY A 76 14.88 1.81 -15.57
N THR A 77 14.36 0.60 -15.36
CA THR A 77 14.02 0.07 -14.02
C THR A 77 15.27 -0.17 -13.16
N ARG A 78 16.40 -0.55 -13.78
CA ARG A 78 17.65 -0.80 -13.05
C ARG A 78 18.12 0.40 -12.23
N LEU A 79 18.38 1.53 -12.89
CA LEU A 79 18.85 2.76 -12.25
C LEU A 79 17.72 3.45 -11.47
N GLY A 80 16.50 3.39 -11.96
CA GLY A 80 15.33 3.95 -11.30
C GLY A 80 15.15 3.38 -9.89
N PHE A 81 15.26 2.05 -9.71
CA PHE A 81 15.22 1.44 -8.39
C PHE A 81 16.42 1.83 -7.52
N VAL A 82 17.64 1.87 -8.08
CA VAL A 82 18.84 2.29 -7.33
C VAL A 82 18.64 3.69 -6.76
N ILE A 83 18.20 4.65 -7.59
CA ILE A 83 17.97 6.04 -7.16
C ILE A 83 16.86 6.11 -6.11
N SER A 84 15.73 5.43 -6.34
CA SER A 84 14.60 5.42 -5.40
C SER A 84 15.03 4.82 -4.06
N ILE A 85 15.67 3.64 -4.07
CA ILE A 85 16.04 2.94 -2.83
C ILE A 85 17.18 3.65 -2.10
N ALA A 86 18.21 4.12 -2.80
CA ALA A 86 19.26 4.91 -2.17
C ALA A 86 18.71 6.20 -1.57
N GLY A 87 17.82 6.89 -2.28
CA GLY A 87 17.17 8.11 -1.82
C GLY A 87 16.31 7.89 -0.57
N TRP A 88 15.46 6.85 -0.55
CA TRP A 88 14.65 6.59 0.64
C TRP A 88 15.49 6.06 1.81
N SER A 89 16.50 5.22 1.56
CA SER A 89 17.40 4.72 2.62
C SER A 89 18.21 5.86 3.24
N ALA A 90 18.71 6.79 2.42
CA ALA A 90 19.36 8.00 2.91
C ALA A 90 18.37 8.86 3.73
N SER A 91 17.14 9.01 3.27
CA SER A 91 16.10 9.75 3.99
C SER A 91 15.77 9.12 5.34
N ILE A 92 15.69 7.79 5.42
CA ILE A 92 15.54 7.06 6.70
C ILE A 92 16.73 7.29 7.61
N ALA A 93 17.96 7.18 7.10
CA ALA A 93 19.17 7.43 7.87
C ALA A 93 19.19 8.86 8.47
N LEU A 94 18.74 9.86 7.70
CA LEU A 94 18.67 11.25 8.16
C LEU A 94 17.73 11.43 9.37
N HIS A 95 16.70 10.59 9.55
CA HIS A 95 15.86 10.66 10.75
C HIS A 95 16.67 10.43 12.03
N ALA A 96 17.73 9.61 12.00
CA ALA A 96 18.58 9.36 13.17
C ALA A 96 19.30 10.62 13.69
N VAL A 97 19.50 11.63 12.84
CA VAL A 97 20.16 12.90 13.20
C VAL A 97 19.18 14.07 13.34
N ALA A 98 17.88 13.82 13.23
CA ALA A 98 16.86 14.85 13.42
C ALA A 98 16.86 15.39 14.84
N LYS A 99 16.80 16.73 14.97
CA LYS A 99 16.81 17.43 16.28
C LYS A 99 15.51 18.19 16.54
N THR A 100 14.72 18.45 15.51
CA THR A 100 13.49 19.24 15.58
C THR A 100 12.38 18.58 14.78
N LEU A 101 11.12 18.90 15.09
CA LEU A 101 9.97 18.46 14.31
C LEU A 101 10.09 18.87 12.83
N ALA A 102 10.61 20.07 12.57
CA ALA A 102 10.81 20.57 11.21
C ALA A 102 11.83 19.71 10.43
N SER A 103 13.00 19.41 11.00
CA SER A 103 13.99 18.54 10.35
C SER A 103 13.43 17.13 10.14
N PHE A 104 12.70 16.59 11.10
CA PHE A 104 12.05 15.29 10.99
C PHE A 104 11.02 15.28 9.86
N SER A 105 10.19 16.32 9.75
CA SER A 105 9.18 16.47 8.69
C SER A 105 9.82 16.60 7.30
N ILE A 106 10.93 17.32 7.16
CA ILE A 106 11.68 17.42 5.91
C ILE A 106 12.22 16.04 5.48
N PHE A 107 12.82 15.29 6.40
CA PHE A 107 13.32 13.95 6.10
C PHE A 107 12.18 12.99 5.76
N ARG A 108 11.03 13.15 6.39
CA ARG A 108 9.82 12.39 6.08
C ARG A 108 9.25 12.74 4.69
N PHE A 109 9.33 14.01 4.29
CA PHE A 109 8.99 14.44 2.93
C PHE A 109 9.92 13.78 1.89
N LEU A 110 11.23 13.82 2.10
CA LEU A 110 12.21 13.17 1.22
C LEU A 110 11.95 11.66 1.13
N LEU A 111 11.66 11.01 2.26
CA LEU A 111 11.31 9.61 2.30
C LEU A 111 10.09 9.31 1.40
N GLY A 112 9.00 10.07 1.57
CA GLY A 112 7.79 9.90 0.77
C GLY A 112 8.04 10.07 -0.72
N PHE A 113 8.85 11.05 -1.09
CA PHE A 113 9.19 11.32 -2.50
C PHE A 113 9.94 10.14 -3.15
N PHE A 114 10.96 9.60 -2.49
CA PHE A 114 11.76 8.50 -3.04
C PHE A 114 11.04 7.14 -2.95
N GLU A 115 10.29 6.89 -1.88
CA GLU A 115 9.48 5.66 -1.74
C GLU A 115 8.41 5.52 -2.83
N ALA A 116 7.93 6.63 -3.36
CA ALA A 116 6.92 6.66 -4.41
C ALA A 116 7.35 5.91 -5.69
N GLY A 117 8.65 5.72 -5.90
CA GLY A 117 9.19 4.97 -7.04
C GLY A 117 8.97 3.46 -6.99
N ASN A 118 8.69 2.89 -5.82
CA ASN A 118 8.56 1.43 -5.68
C ASN A 118 7.45 0.85 -6.57
N TRP A 119 6.24 1.39 -6.52
CA TRP A 119 5.09 0.86 -7.27
C TRP A 119 5.19 1.05 -8.79
N PRO A 120 5.52 2.25 -9.32
CA PRO A 120 5.76 2.42 -10.74
C PRO A 120 6.89 1.52 -11.27
N GLY A 121 8.00 1.44 -10.53
CA GLY A 121 9.13 0.58 -10.87
C GLY A 121 8.76 -0.90 -10.90
N ALA A 122 8.03 -1.38 -9.89
CA ALA A 122 7.55 -2.75 -9.83
C ALA A 122 6.61 -3.09 -10.99
N THR A 123 5.66 -2.21 -11.30
CA THR A 123 4.72 -2.39 -12.41
C THR A 123 5.45 -2.41 -13.75
N LYS A 124 6.42 -1.51 -13.95
CA LYS A 124 7.24 -1.48 -15.17
C LYS A 124 8.11 -2.73 -15.30
N SER A 125 8.81 -3.13 -14.24
CA SER A 125 9.61 -4.39 -14.23
C SER A 125 8.73 -5.60 -14.52
N ASN A 126 7.53 -5.67 -13.96
CA ASN A 126 6.57 -6.73 -14.25
C ASN A 126 6.18 -6.73 -15.74
N ALA A 127 5.96 -5.57 -16.35
CA ALA A 127 5.66 -5.48 -17.78
C ALA A 127 6.84 -5.87 -18.67
N GLU A 128 8.08 -5.57 -18.27
CA GLU A 128 9.33 -5.88 -19.00
C GLU A 128 9.69 -7.36 -18.91
N TRP A 129 9.56 -7.98 -17.72
CA TRP A 129 10.08 -9.32 -17.44
C TRP A 129 9.05 -10.45 -17.54
N PHE A 130 7.76 -10.15 -17.62
CA PHE A 130 6.73 -11.19 -17.61
C PHE A 130 5.79 -11.14 -18.81
N PRO A 131 5.54 -12.29 -19.44
CA PRO A 131 4.48 -12.40 -20.43
C PRO A 131 3.13 -12.11 -19.81
N ALA A 132 2.18 -11.63 -20.60
CA ALA A 132 0.87 -11.17 -20.13
C ALA A 132 0.12 -12.17 -19.23
N LYS A 133 0.28 -13.47 -19.51
CA LYS A 133 -0.36 -14.57 -18.76
C LYS A 133 0.18 -14.71 -17.34
N GLU A 134 1.43 -14.33 -17.09
CA GLU A 134 2.11 -14.49 -15.79
C GLU A 134 2.17 -13.20 -14.96
N ARG A 135 1.85 -12.03 -15.56
CA ARG A 135 1.93 -10.71 -14.89
C ARG A 135 1.10 -10.63 -13.62
N ALA A 136 -0.07 -11.28 -13.58
CA ALA A 136 -0.92 -11.29 -12.39
C ALA A 136 -0.26 -12.02 -11.22
N ILE A 137 0.49 -13.10 -11.48
CA ILE A 137 1.24 -13.84 -10.46
C ILE A 137 2.40 -12.98 -9.96
N ALA A 138 3.16 -12.37 -10.89
CA ALA A 138 4.25 -11.49 -10.55
C ALA A 138 3.78 -10.28 -9.73
N GLN A 139 2.65 -9.67 -10.10
CA GLN A 139 1.98 -8.62 -9.32
C GLN A 139 1.64 -9.08 -7.91
N GLY A 140 1.15 -10.31 -7.77
CA GLY A 140 0.83 -10.92 -6.49
C GLY A 140 2.06 -11.09 -5.59
N ILE A 141 3.19 -11.49 -6.16
CA ILE A 141 4.45 -11.71 -5.41
C ILE A 141 4.94 -10.40 -4.78
N PHE A 142 5.09 -9.33 -5.57
CA PHE A 142 5.56 -8.09 -4.98
C PHE A 142 4.47 -7.37 -4.16
N GLY A 143 3.19 -7.54 -4.50
CA GLY A 143 2.07 -7.05 -3.71
C GLY A 143 1.98 -7.70 -2.34
N ALA A 144 2.30 -9.00 -2.22
CA ALA A 144 2.41 -9.70 -0.94
C ALA A 144 3.49 -9.08 -0.03
N GLY A 145 4.53 -8.47 -0.62
CA GLY A 145 5.56 -7.73 0.12
C GLY A 145 4.99 -6.65 1.03
N ALA A 146 3.91 -5.98 0.63
CA ALA A 146 3.24 -4.96 1.45
C ALA A 146 2.67 -5.54 2.75
N SER A 147 1.95 -6.67 2.65
CA SER A 147 1.35 -7.35 3.81
C SER A 147 2.43 -7.98 4.69
N LEU A 148 3.43 -8.66 4.09
CA LEU A 148 4.56 -9.24 4.82
C LEU A 148 5.39 -8.17 5.52
N GLY A 149 5.62 -7.02 4.87
CA GLY A 149 6.27 -5.86 5.47
C GLY A 149 5.52 -5.38 6.71
N GLY A 150 4.18 -5.27 6.64
CA GLY A 150 3.34 -4.92 7.79
C GLY A 150 3.42 -5.94 8.94
N VAL A 151 3.46 -7.24 8.62
CA VAL A 151 3.61 -8.31 9.63
C VAL A 151 4.97 -8.23 10.34
N VAL A 152 6.06 -8.03 9.56
CA VAL A 152 7.42 -8.03 10.10
C VAL A 152 7.76 -6.71 10.80
N ALA A 153 7.17 -5.59 10.37
CA ALA A 153 7.55 -4.25 10.81
C ALA A 153 7.48 -4.07 12.34
N ALA A 154 6.35 -4.41 12.98
CA ALA A 154 6.16 -4.13 14.38
C ALA A 154 7.15 -4.89 15.29
N PRO A 155 7.30 -6.23 15.19
CA PRO A 155 8.27 -6.96 16.02
C PRO A 155 9.72 -6.58 15.70
N PHE A 156 10.05 -6.35 14.42
CA PHE A 156 11.40 -6.00 13.99
C PHE A 156 11.81 -4.61 14.51
N ILE A 157 10.95 -3.61 14.35
CA ILE A 157 11.20 -2.24 14.82
C ILE A 157 11.30 -2.20 16.35
N ALA A 158 10.41 -2.90 17.05
CA ALA A 158 10.45 -2.98 18.50
C ALA A 158 11.76 -3.62 19.00
N ALA A 159 12.22 -4.70 18.37
CA ALA A 159 13.49 -5.35 18.72
C ALA A 159 14.68 -4.41 18.51
N LEU A 160 14.75 -3.71 17.37
CA LEU A 160 15.80 -2.72 17.12
C LEU A 160 15.73 -1.54 18.09
N TYR A 161 14.53 -1.06 18.41
CA TYR A 161 14.35 0.03 19.36
C TYR A 161 14.84 -0.32 20.76
N ILE A 162 14.53 -1.52 21.24
CA ILE A 162 14.98 -2.01 22.55
C ILE A 162 16.51 -2.15 22.59
N ALA A 163 17.12 -2.62 21.49
CA ALA A 163 18.57 -2.85 21.42
C ALA A 163 19.39 -1.57 21.20
N PHE A 164 18.89 -0.64 20.36
CA PHE A 164 19.69 0.47 19.85
C PHE A 164 19.04 1.86 20.00
N GLY A 165 17.85 1.93 20.62
CA GLY A 165 17.03 3.15 20.68
C GLY A 165 16.52 3.58 19.30
N TRP A 166 15.76 4.68 19.24
CA TRP A 166 15.13 5.12 18.00
C TRP A 166 16.12 5.55 16.91
N LYS A 167 17.24 6.19 17.28
CA LYS A 167 18.29 6.60 16.33
C LYS A 167 18.95 5.39 15.67
N GLY A 168 19.33 4.39 16.48
CA GLY A 168 19.90 3.15 15.99
C GLY A 168 18.91 2.34 15.14
N THR A 169 17.62 2.41 15.47
CA THR A 169 16.56 1.77 14.67
C THR A 169 16.48 2.37 13.27
N PHE A 170 16.44 3.70 13.13
CA PHE A 170 16.45 4.34 11.82
C PHE A 170 17.71 4.01 11.01
N ALA A 171 18.90 4.02 11.65
CA ALA A 171 20.14 3.64 10.99
C ALA A 171 20.14 2.17 10.53
N GLY A 172 19.66 1.25 11.37
CA GLY A 172 19.56 -0.18 11.04
C GLY A 172 18.57 -0.46 9.89
N ILE A 173 17.44 0.21 9.88
CA ILE A 173 16.45 0.08 8.79
C ILE A 173 17.03 0.65 7.50
N ALA A 174 17.69 1.81 7.51
CA ALA A 174 18.34 2.39 6.35
C ALA A 174 19.38 1.44 5.72
N LEU A 175 20.12 0.71 6.56
CA LEU A 175 21.10 -0.27 6.10
C LEU A 175 20.47 -1.40 5.27
N LEU A 176 19.24 -1.84 5.59
CA LEU A 176 18.53 -2.86 4.82
C LEU A 176 18.34 -2.42 3.36
N GLY A 177 17.96 -1.17 3.14
CA GLY A 177 17.78 -0.65 1.79
C GLY A 177 19.10 -0.55 1.02
N PHE A 178 20.16 -0.07 1.64
CA PHE A 178 21.48 -0.03 1.01
C PHE A 178 22.03 -1.42 0.69
N VAL A 179 21.86 -2.40 1.59
CA VAL A 179 22.26 -3.79 1.35
C VAL A 179 21.46 -4.40 0.20
N TRP A 180 20.14 -4.07 0.08
CA TRP A 180 19.31 -4.56 -1.01
C TRP A 180 19.79 -4.09 -2.40
N ILE A 181 20.39 -2.91 -2.52
CA ILE A 181 20.90 -2.38 -3.79
C ILE A 181 21.95 -3.33 -4.40
N ILE A 182 22.74 -4.02 -3.58
CA ILE A 182 23.83 -4.89 -4.03
C ILE A 182 23.29 -6.03 -4.91
N PRO A 183 22.42 -6.93 -4.43
CA PRO A 183 21.86 -8.00 -5.26
C PRO A 183 21.07 -7.46 -6.46
N TRP A 184 20.41 -6.30 -6.32
CA TRP A 184 19.68 -5.67 -7.43
C TRP A 184 20.60 -5.30 -8.60
N ILE A 185 21.70 -4.62 -8.36
CA ILE A 185 22.68 -4.23 -9.40
C ILE A 185 23.30 -5.46 -10.05
N ILE A 186 23.56 -6.52 -9.27
CA ILE A 186 24.15 -7.76 -9.75
C ILE A 186 23.15 -8.52 -10.63
N MET A 187 21.89 -8.63 -10.21
CA MET A 187 20.88 -9.46 -10.88
C MET A 187 20.20 -8.73 -12.05
N ASN A 188 19.87 -7.45 -11.92
CA ASN A 188 19.19 -6.68 -12.95
C ASN A 188 20.19 -5.88 -13.82
N LYS A 189 20.95 -6.61 -14.65
CA LYS A 189 22.01 -6.00 -15.49
C LYS A 189 21.45 -5.25 -16.69
N ASN A 190 20.37 -5.75 -17.28
CA ASN A 190 19.77 -5.19 -18.50
C ASN A 190 18.32 -5.69 -18.65
N THR A 191 17.62 -5.19 -19.65
CA THR A 191 16.31 -5.69 -20.08
C THR A 191 16.40 -7.13 -20.59
N PRO A 192 15.30 -7.92 -20.61
CA PRO A 192 15.32 -9.34 -20.98
C PRO A 192 15.94 -9.61 -22.36
N ASP A 193 15.75 -8.71 -23.34
CA ASP A 193 16.28 -8.82 -24.70
C ASP A 193 17.82 -8.79 -24.75
N LYS A 194 18.47 -8.11 -23.79
CA LYS A 194 19.93 -7.89 -23.73
C LYS A 194 20.58 -8.47 -22.49
N HIS A 195 19.83 -9.21 -21.65
CA HIS A 195 20.36 -9.67 -20.38
C HIS A 195 21.35 -10.84 -20.56
N PRO A 196 22.61 -10.74 -20.04
CA PRO A 196 23.63 -11.74 -20.30
C PRO A 196 23.36 -13.11 -19.66
N TRP A 197 22.53 -13.16 -18.63
CA TRP A 197 22.26 -14.38 -17.84
C TRP A 197 20.95 -15.08 -18.14
N ILE A 198 20.07 -14.48 -18.95
CA ILE A 198 18.79 -15.10 -19.32
C ILE A 198 19.02 -16.28 -20.27
N THR A 199 18.24 -17.36 -20.14
CA THR A 199 18.25 -18.46 -21.11
C THR A 199 17.50 -18.05 -22.38
N LYS A 200 17.82 -18.68 -23.51
CA LYS A 200 17.14 -18.38 -24.78
C LYS A 200 15.65 -18.70 -24.71
N GLU A 201 15.31 -19.84 -24.11
CA GLU A 201 13.93 -20.29 -23.95
C GLU A 201 13.11 -19.30 -23.11
N GLU A 202 13.70 -18.74 -22.05
CA GLU A 202 13.03 -17.74 -21.21
C GLU A 202 12.89 -16.41 -21.93
N GLN A 203 13.91 -16.01 -22.69
CA GLN A 203 13.90 -14.80 -23.51
C GLN A 203 12.79 -14.85 -24.57
N GLU A 204 12.73 -15.97 -25.34
CA GLU A 204 11.68 -16.21 -26.32
C GLU A 204 10.29 -16.22 -25.68
N HIS A 205 10.13 -16.91 -24.54
CA HIS A 205 8.87 -16.96 -23.80
C HIS A 205 8.37 -15.57 -23.37
N ILE A 206 9.26 -14.64 -23.04
CA ILE A 206 8.92 -13.25 -22.67
C ILE A 206 8.57 -12.44 -23.94
N LEU A 207 9.39 -12.54 -25.01
CA LEU A 207 9.30 -11.70 -26.20
C LEU A 207 8.16 -12.10 -27.15
N ASP A 208 7.91 -13.39 -27.37
CA ASP A 208 6.82 -13.88 -28.24
C ASP A 208 5.44 -13.37 -27.82
N THR A 209 5.24 -13.23 -26.51
CA THR A 209 3.98 -12.72 -25.97
C THR A 209 3.87 -11.19 -26.11
N ALA A 210 4.97 -10.46 -26.16
CA ALA A 210 4.98 -9.02 -26.38
C ALA A 210 4.63 -8.66 -27.83
N LEU A 211 5.15 -9.41 -28.80
CA LEU A 211 4.85 -9.22 -30.23
C LEU A 211 3.37 -9.51 -30.57
N SER A 212 2.77 -10.56 -29.97
CA SER A 212 1.35 -10.88 -30.19
C SER A 212 0.39 -9.83 -29.63
N LYS A 213 0.84 -8.97 -28.71
CA LYS A 213 0.04 -7.86 -28.15
C LYS A 213 0.14 -6.58 -28.94
N ALA A 214 1.31 -6.27 -29.47
CA ALA A 214 1.52 -5.07 -30.30
C ALA A 214 0.63 -5.07 -31.54
N THR A 215 0.32 -6.26 -32.10
CA THR A 215 -0.56 -6.44 -33.26
C THR A 215 -2.05 -6.27 -32.94
N LYS A 216 -2.46 -6.39 -31.65
CA LYS A 216 -3.88 -6.24 -31.24
C LYS A 216 -4.20 -4.87 -30.62
N GLU A 217 -3.21 -4.07 -30.28
CA GLU A 217 -3.41 -2.76 -29.63
C GLU A 217 -3.69 -1.60 -30.61
N THR A 218 -3.60 -1.83 -31.92
CA THR A 218 -3.76 -0.79 -32.96
C THR A 218 -5.15 -0.22 -33.12
N GLU A 219 -6.17 -0.79 -32.45
CA GLU A 219 -7.58 -0.35 -32.61
C GLU A 219 -8.25 0.15 -31.30
N ILE A 220 -7.48 0.32 -30.19
CA ILE A 220 -8.12 0.74 -28.93
C ILE A 220 -8.14 2.27 -28.84
N LYS A 221 -9.34 2.85 -28.84
CA LYS A 221 -9.53 4.29 -28.61
C LYS A 221 -8.94 4.69 -27.25
N VAL A 222 -7.99 5.64 -27.27
CA VAL A 222 -7.46 6.28 -26.06
C VAL A 222 -8.30 7.51 -25.77
N TYR A 223 -8.97 7.52 -24.63
CA TYR A 223 -9.81 8.62 -24.19
C TYR A 223 -8.98 9.72 -23.54
N SER A 224 -9.34 10.98 -23.83
CA SER A 224 -8.83 12.13 -23.09
C SER A 224 -9.34 12.12 -21.64
N TRP A 225 -8.69 12.86 -20.76
CA TRP A 225 -9.13 13.03 -19.37
C TRP A 225 -10.57 13.52 -19.26
N LYS A 226 -10.97 14.48 -20.14
CA LYS A 226 -12.34 15.00 -20.18
C LYS A 226 -13.36 13.92 -20.53
N GLU A 227 -13.05 13.06 -21.50
CA GLU A 227 -13.91 11.95 -21.88
C GLU A 227 -14.01 10.90 -20.75
N ILE A 228 -12.88 10.58 -20.08
CA ILE A 228 -12.86 9.63 -18.96
C ILE A 228 -13.74 10.10 -17.81
N PHE A 229 -13.78 11.39 -17.51
CA PHE A 229 -14.68 11.95 -16.48
C PHE A 229 -16.16 11.90 -16.86
N GLN A 230 -16.53 11.71 -18.12
CA GLN A 230 -17.92 11.52 -18.54
C GLN A 230 -18.46 10.12 -18.17
N PHE A 231 -17.56 9.14 -17.94
CA PHE A 231 -18.00 7.80 -17.60
C PHE A 231 -18.39 7.70 -16.12
N ARG A 232 -19.62 7.28 -15.88
CA ARG A 232 -20.16 7.01 -14.55
C ARG A 232 -19.30 6.03 -13.74
N ASN A 233 -18.71 5.03 -14.40
CA ASN A 233 -17.84 4.03 -13.78
C ASN A 233 -16.57 4.65 -13.19
N THR A 234 -16.01 5.68 -13.82
CA THR A 234 -14.86 6.44 -13.31
C THR A 234 -15.15 7.06 -11.95
N TRP A 235 -16.29 7.76 -11.85
CA TRP A 235 -16.69 8.41 -10.59
C TRP A 235 -16.98 7.41 -9.48
N GLY A 236 -17.57 6.25 -9.79
CA GLY A 236 -17.79 5.20 -8.82
C GLY A 236 -16.49 4.63 -8.24
N ILE A 237 -15.47 4.45 -9.08
CA ILE A 237 -14.13 4.01 -8.65
C ILE A 237 -13.42 5.09 -7.83
N ILE A 238 -13.41 6.34 -8.30
CA ILE A 238 -12.80 7.50 -7.63
C ILE A 238 -13.39 7.66 -6.24
N ALA A 239 -14.72 7.74 -6.14
CA ALA A 239 -15.42 7.94 -4.87
C ALA A 239 -15.23 6.77 -3.91
N ALA A 240 -15.27 5.53 -4.40
CA ALA A 240 -15.04 4.36 -3.55
C ALA A 240 -13.62 4.35 -2.97
N ARG A 241 -12.60 4.69 -3.77
CA ARG A 241 -11.22 4.80 -3.32
C ARG A 241 -11.03 5.94 -2.31
N PHE A 242 -11.70 7.08 -2.53
CA PHE A 242 -11.70 8.20 -1.59
C PHE A 242 -12.21 7.81 -0.20
N PHE A 243 -13.22 6.94 -0.11
CA PHE A 243 -13.77 6.53 1.19
C PHE A 243 -13.10 5.30 1.79
N ILE A 244 -12.69 4.28 1.01
CA ILE A 244 -12.22 3.03 1.58
C ILE A 244 -10.73 3.04 1.94
N ASP A 245 -9.87 3.65 1.10
CA ASP A 245 -8.42 3.64 1.33
C ASP A 245 -8.00 4.33 2.65
N PRO A 246 -8.65 5.45 3.07
CA PRO A 246 -8.37 6.05 4.37
C PRO A 246 -8.51 5.11 5.56
N VAL A 247 -9.44 4.15 5.51
CA VAL A 247 -9.62 3.17 6.60
C VAL A 247 -8.34 2.37 6.84
N TRP A 248 -7.65 1.94 5.77
CA TRP A 248 -6.34 1.30 5.89
C TRP A 248 -5.31 2.19 6.57
N TRP A 249 -5.19 3.43 6.11
CA TRP A 249 -4.21 4.37 6.61
C TRP A 249 -4.47 4.81 8.04
N LEU A 250 -5.72 4.88 8.47
CA LEU A 250 -6.08 5.10 9.87
C LEU A 250 -5.41 4.05 10.77
N PHE A 251 -5.52 2.76 10.44
CA PHE A 251 -4.89 1.72 11.23
C PHE A 251 -3.37 1.68 11.06
N VAL A 252 -2.84 1.84 9.84
CA VAL A 252 -1.39 1.85 9.61
C VAL A 252 -0.70 2.96 10.41
N THR A 253 -1.32 4.15 10.48
CA THR A 253 -0.72 5.30 11.15
C THR A 253 -0.98 5.30 12.66
N TRP A 254 -2.21 4.96 13.06
CA TRP A 254 -2.68 5.26 14.41
C TRP A 254 -2.81 4.04 15.33
N LEU A 255 -2.72 2.81 14.81
CA LEU A 255 -2.82 1.60 15.66
C LEU A 255 -1.79 1.58 16.80
N PRO A 256 -0.49 1.87 16.59
CA PRO A 256 0.47 1.89 17.69
C PRO A 256 0.13 2.95 18.75
N THR A 257 -0.30 4.14 18.32
CA THR A 257 -0.72 5.23 19.22
C THR A 257 -1.97 4.83 20.00
N PHE A 258 -2.96 4.22 19.33
CA PHE A 258 -4.16 3.69 19.96
C PHE A 258 -3.84 2.65 21.04
N LEU A 259 -2.96 1.68 20.74
CA LEU A 259 -2.56 0.64 21.70
C LEU A 259 -1.86 1.25 22.92
N LYS A 260 -1.01 2.24 22.72
CA LYS A 260 -0.37 2.95 23.83
C LYS A 260 -1.38 3.73 24.66
N ASP A 261 -2.23 4.54 24.02
CA ASP A 261 -3.17 5.42 24.72
C ASP A 261 -4.25 4.67 25.47
N GLN A 262 -4.76 3.57 24.88
CA GLN A 262 -5.92 2.85 25.41
C GLN A 262 -5.53 1.72 26.37
N PHE A 263 -4.38 1.06 26.12
CA PHE A 263 -3.93 -0.11 26.87
C PHE A 263 -2.60 0.11 27.59
N ALA A 264 -2.06 1.33 27.57
CA ALA A 264 -0.76 1.68 28.14
C ALA A 264 0.41 0.79 27.66
N PHE A 265 0.34 0.29 26.43
CA PHE A 265 1.35 -0.60 25.87
C PHE A 265 2.71 0.07 25.77
N ASP A 266 3.75 -0.64 26.20
CA ASP A 266 5.11 -0.34 25.84
C ASP A 266 5.43 -0.79 24.40
N ILE A 267 6.60 -0.42 23.90
CA ILE A 267 6.98 -0.74 22.52
C ILE A 267 7.13 -2.26 22.27
N LYS A 268 7.51 -3.04 23.32
CA LYS A 268 7.62 -4.49 23.24
C LYS A 268 6.24 -5.12 23.06
N GLN A 269 5.25 -4.64 23.81
CA GLN A 269 3.87 -5.08 23.72
C GLN A 269 3.26 -4.68 22.36
N VAL A 270 3.52 -3.45 21.86
CA VAL A 270 3.13 -3.06 20.50
C VAL A 270 3.74 -3.99 19.47
N GLY A 271 5.04 -4.31 19.57
CA GLY A 271 5.70 -5.28 18.70
C GLY A 271 5.05 -6.66 18.71
N SER A 272 4.54 -7.09 19.88
CA SER A 272 3.91 -8.41 20.05
C SER A 272 2.49 -8.49 19.51
N PHE A 273 1.76 -7.38 19.40
CA PHE A 273 0.34 -7.38 19.04
C PHE A 273 0.04 -6.71 17.69
N ALA A 274 0.75 -5.65 17.32
CA ALA A 274 0.38 -4.83 16.16
C ALA A 274 0.57 -5.52 14.80
N TRP A 275 1.30 -6.63 14.72
CA TRP A 275 1.47 -7.42 13.49
C TRP A 275 0.27 -8.31 13.17
N VAL A 276 -0.52 -8.70 14.19
CA VAL A 276 -1.63 -9.64 14.01
C VAL A 276 -2.68 -9.14 13.02
N PRO A 277 -3.17 -7.89 13.09
CA PRO A 277 -4.09 -7.36 12.09
C PRO A 277 -3.56 -7.42 10.65
N TYR A 278 -2.25 -7.23 10.44
CA TYR A 278 -1.64 -7.29 9.10
C TYR A 278 -1.55 -8.72 8.55
N LEU A 279 -1.36 -9.72 9.43
CA LEU A 279 -1.45 -11.12 9.03
C LEU A 279 -2.86 -11.45 8.51
N PHE A 280 -3.90 -11.04 9.24
CA PHE A 280 -5.28 -11.23 8.81
C PHE A 280 -5.59 -10.44 7.54
N ALA A 281 -5.01 -9.27 7.36
CA ALA A 281 -5.08 -8.51 6.12
C ALA A 281 -4.50 -9.31 4.93
N ALA A 282 -3.33 -9.93 5.09
CA ALA A 282 -2.72 -10.77 4.06
C ALA A 282 -3.64 -11.95 3.68
N ILE A 283 -4.22 -12.63 4.66
CA ILE A 283 -5.20 -13.71 4.44
C ILE A 283 -6.43 -13.16 3.70
N GLY A 284 -6.94 -11.99 4.10
CA GLY A 284 -8.07 -11.33 3.46
C GLY A 284 -7.82 -11.03 1.98
N SER A 285 -6.62 -10.56 1.63
CA SER A 285 -6.21 -10.30 0.25
C SER A 285 -6.26 -11.56 -0.62
N LEU A 286 -5.68 -12.65 -0.13
CA LEU A 286 -5.67 -13.94 -0.83
C LEU A 286 -7.09 -14.49 -1.02
N LEU A 287 -7.88 -14.50 0.05
CA LEU A 287 -9.24 -15.05 0.00
C LEU A 287 -10.19 -14.19 -0.83
N GLY A 288 -10.06 -12.87 -0.80
CA GLY A 288 -10.85 -11.95 -1.63
C GLY A 288 -10.57 -12.13 -3.12
N GLY A 289 -9.29 -12.25 -3.49
CA GLY A 289 -8.87 -12.57 -4.86
C GLY A 289 -9.33 -13.96 -5.32
N TYR A 290 -9.14 -14.97 -4.46
CA TYR A 290 -9.60 -16.34 -4.73
C TYR A 290 -11.10 -16.42 -4.92
N TYR A 291 -11.88 -15.81 -4.02
CA TYR A 291 -13.35 -15.81 -4.10
C TYR A 291 -13.86 -15.26 -5.44
N SER A 292 -13.41 -14.07 -5.82
CA SER A 292 -13.86 -13.45 -7.06
C SER A 292 -13.41 -14.25 -8.30
N SER A 293 -12.18 -14.75 -8.32
CA SER A 293 -11.65 -15.58 -9.41
C SER A 293 -12.41 -16.91 -9.52
N HIS A 294 -12.81 -17.52 -8.41
CA HIS A 294 -13.61 -18.73 -8.37
C HIS A 294 -15.03 -18.48 -8.93
N GLN A 295 -15.66 -17.36 -8.57
CA GLN A 295 -16.96 -16.97 -9.13
C GLN A 295 -16.90 -16.75 -10.65
N ILE A 296 -15.82 -16.12 -11.14
CA ILE A 296 -15.61 -15.88 -12.58
C ILE A 296 -15.44 -17.21 -13.32
N ARG A 297 -14.66 -18.14 -12.77
CA ARG A 297 -14.51 -19.50 -13.35
C ARG A 297 -15.82 -20.27 -13.40
N LYS A 298 -16.76 -20.01 -12.48
CA LYS A 298 -18.13 -20.55 -12.49
C LYS A 298 -19.08 -19.81 -13.44
N GLY A 299 -18.59 -18.92 -14.31
CA GLY A 299 -19.38 -18.21 -15.30
C GLY A 299 -20.02 -16.90 -14.82
N THR A 300 -19.69 -16.42 -13.59
CA THR A 300 -20.16 -15.09 -13.15
C THR A 300 -19.40 -14.01 -13.91
N GLN A 301 -20.10 -12.99 -14.41
CA GLN A 301 -19.46 -11.83 -15.05
C GLN A 301 -18.42 -11.17 -14.10
N PRO A 302 -17.21 -10.77 -14.59
CA PRO A 302 -16.14 -10.24 -13.76
C PRO A 302 -16.58 -9.10 -12.82
N VAL A 303 -17.21 -8.07 -13.35
CA VAL A 303 -17.72 -6.93 -12.56
C VAL A 303 -18.69 -7.39 -11.45
N LYS A 304 -19.58 -8.33 -11.74
CA LYS A 304 -20.54 -8.86 -10.76
C LYS A 304 -19.83 -9.67 -9.66
N ALA A 305 -18.83 -10.47 -10.03
CA ALA A 305 -18.02 -11.22 -9.08
C ALA A 305 -17.21 -10.29 -8.14
N ARG A 306 -16.60 -9.21 -8.69
CA ARG A 306 -15.88 -8.20 -7.91
C ARG A 306 -16.82 -7.47 -6.95
N LYS A 307 -18.00 -7.01 -7.42
CA LYS A 307 -18.99 -6.35 -6.56
C LYS A 307 -19.47 -7.24 -5.42
N LYS A 308 -19.68 -8.55 -5.66
CA LYS A 308 -20.02 -9.51 -4.61
C LYS A 308 -18.91 -9.61 -3.56
N ALA A 309 -17.65 -9.72 -3.99
CA ALA A 309 -16.51 -9.75 -3.07
C ALA A 309 -16.43 -8.46 -2.24
N ILE A 310 -16.58 -7.30 -2.87
CA ILE A 310 -16.59 -5.99 -2.19
C ILE A 310 -17.72 -5.96 -1.15
N THR A 311 -18.92 -6.43 -1.48
CA THR A 311 -20.06 -6.48 -0.54
C THR A 311 -19.76 -7.37 0.67
N ILE A 312 -19.19 -8.57 0.47
CA ILE A 312 -18.82 -9.47 1.56
C ILE A 312 -17.79 -8.82 2.48
N GLY A 313 -16.71 -8.27 1.92
CA GLY A 313 -15.69 -7.57 2.70
C GLY A 313 -16.24 -6.37 3.47
N SER A 314 -17.16 -5.59 2.85
CA SER A 314 -17.83 -4.46 3.52
C SER A 314 -18.69 -4.90 4.70
N ILE A 315 -19.42 -6.00 4.58
CA ILE A 315 -20.21 -6.57 5.70
C ILE A 315 -19.28 -7.00 6.83
N ILE A 316 -18.18 -7.70 6.52
CA ILE A 316 -17.20 -8.13 7.52
C ILE A 316 -16.64 -6.91 8.27
N MET A 317 -16.24 -5.86 7.55
CA MET A 317 -15.74 -4.62 8.17
C MET A 317 -16.79 -3.94 9.05
N LEU A 318 -18.02 -3.83 8.57
CA LEU A 318 -19.10 -3.18 9.30
C LEU A 318 -19.46 -3.92 10.59
N VAL A 319 -19.50 -5.25 10.56
CA VAL A 319 -19.73 -6.07 11.76
C VAL A 319 -18.61 -5.85 12.77
N ALA A 320 -17.34 -5.87 12.32
CA ALA A 320 -16.19 -5.68 13.20
C ALA A 320 -16.14 -4.27 13.78
N LEU A 321 -16.27 -3.23 12.94
CA LEU A 321 -16.26 -1.83 13.38
C LEU A 321 -17.48 -1.49 14.25
N GLY A 322 -18.65 -2.03 13.90
CA GLY A 322 -19.86 -1.87 14.73
C GLY A 322 -19.70 -2.50 16.11
N ALA A 323 -19.10 -3.67 16.20
CA ALA A 323 -18.80 -4.31 17.48
C ALA A 323 -17.78 -3.49 18.29
N ILE A 324 -16.75 -2.92 17.65
CA ILE A 324 -15.81 -2.01 18.33
C ILE A 324 -16.54 -0.80 18.88
N VAL A 325 -17.33 -0.10 18.06
CA VAL A 325 -18.07 1.11 18.49
C VAL A 325 -19.03 0.82 19.64
N TYR A 326 -19.73 -0.31 19.57
CA TYR A 326 -20.71 -0.70 20.61
C TYR A 326 -20.04 -1.04 21.94
N HIS A 327 -18.92 -1.74 21.92
CA HIS A 327 -18.24 -2.25 23.12
C HIS A 327 -17.04 -1.42 23.56
N LEU A 328 -16.73 -0.28 22.91
CA LEU A 328 -15.45 0.39 23.14
C LEU A 328 -15.19 0.73 24.61
N ASN A 329 -16.22 1.10 25.37
CA ASN A 329 -16.10 1.42 26.79
C ASN A 329 -15.78 0.17 27.65
N ASP A 330 -16.26 -1.02 27.24
CA ASP A 330 -16.03 -2.30 27.94
C ASP A 330 -14.75 -2.99 27.45
N LEU A 331 -14.37 -2.77 26.19
CA LEU A 331 -13.20 -3.40 25.54
C LEU A 331 -11.85 -2.91 26.09
N ASN A 332 -11.84 -1.82 26.84
CA ASN A 332 -10.63 -1.34 27.52
C ASN A 332 -9.98 -2.36 28.47
N GLN A 333 -10.69 -3.43 28.81
CA GLN A 333 -10.18 -4.54 29.62
C GLN A 333 -9.82 -5.79 28.81
N HIS A 334 -10.14 -5.84 27.48
CA HIS A 334 -10.02 -7.05 26.65
C HIS A 334 -9.22 -6.82 25.36
N VAL A 335 -7.93 -6.56 25.51
CA VAL A 335 -7.02 -6.26 24.38
C VAL A 335 -7.07 -7.30 23.26
N ASN A 336 -7.11 -8.60 23.61
CA ASN A 336 -7.14 -9.67 22.60
C ASN A 336 -8.40 -9.61 21.73
N PHE A 337 -9.55 -9.27 22.33
CA PHE A 337 -10.80 -9.13 21.61
C PHE A 337 -10.78 -7.89 20.70
N MET A 338 -10.22 -6.76 21.18
CA MET A 338 -10.00 -5.56 20.36
C MET A 338 -9.11 -5.85 19.17
N ILE A 339 -7.97 -6.52 19.38
CA ILE A 339 -7.05 -6.92 18.29
C ILE A 339 -7.75 -7.86 17.30
N ALA A 340 -8.58 -8.79 17.77
CA ALA A 340 -9.35 -9.67 16.88
C ALA A 340 -10.33 -8.89 16.00
N LEU A 341 -11.04 -7.90 16.54
CA LEU A 341 -11.97 -7.05 15.78
C LEU A 341 -11.23 -6.14 14.77
N ILE A 342 -10.10 -5.55 15.18
CA ILE A 342 -9.24 -4.78 14.27
C ILE A 342 -8.70 -5.69 13.15
N SER A 343 -8.29 -6.91 13.49
CA SER A 343 -7.82 -7.91 12.53
C SER A 343 -8.90 -8.26 11.50
N LEU A 344 -10.14 -8.44 11.97
CA LEU A 344 -11.29 -8.69 11.11
C LEU A 344 -11.61 -7.48 10.21
N THR A 345 -11.43 -6.27 10.73
CA THR A 345 -11.57 -5.03 9.93
C THR A 345 -10.55 -4.98 8.80
N LEU A 346 -9.26 -5.23 9.10
CA LEU A 346 -8.21 -5.19 8.08
C LEU A 346 -8.28 -6.38 7.11
N PHE A 347 -8.74 -7.56 7.58
CA PHE A 347 -9.09 -8.68 6.71
C PHE A 347 -10.16 -8.27 5.68
N GLY A 348 -11.27 -7.67 6.14
CA GLY A 348 -12.34 -7.19 5.27
C GLY A 348 -11.87 -6.13 4.29
N PHE A 349 -11.03 -5.19 4.73
CA PHE A 349 -10.43 -4.18 3.86
C PHE A 349 -9.63 -4.82 2.72
N GLN A 350 -8.73 -5.73 3.04
CA GLN A 350 -7.89 -6.38 2.03
C GLN A 350 -8.69 -7.34 1.13
N PHE A 351 -9.77 -7.92 1.63
CA PHE A 351 -10.72 -8.70 0.82
C PHE A 351 -11.39 -7.82 -0.25
N ILE A 352 -11.62 -6.53 0.05
CA ILE A 352 -12.21 -5.54 -0.85
C ILE A 352 -11.18 -5.01 -1.85
N ILE A 353 -10.02 -4.55 -1.37
CA ILE A 353 -9.17 -3.63 -2.12
C ILE A 353 -8.61 -4.22 -3.41
N GLY A 354 -8.21 -5.49 -3.41
CA GLY A 354 -7.75 -6.19 -4.61
C GLY A 354 -8.84 -6.26 -5.69
N ASN A 355 -10.09 -6.47 -5.27
CA ASN A 355 -11.24 -6.50 -6.18
C ASN A 355 -11.59 -5.10 -6.70
N LEU A 356 -11.50 -4.08 -5.87
CA LEU A 356 -11.76 -2.69 -6.25
C LEU A 356 -10.71 -2.17 -7.24
N GLN A 357 -9.43 -2.47 -7.00
CA GLN A 357 -8.32 -2.06 -7.87
C GLN A 357 -8.30 -2.76 -9.23
N THR A 358 -9.01 -3.87 -9.39
CA THR A 358 -9.17 -4.54 -10.69
C THR A 358 -10.35 -4.00 -11.53
N LEU A 359 -11.28 -3.26 -10.92
CA LEU A 359 -12.43 -2.71 -11.65
C LEU A 359 -12.05 -1.80 -12.83
N PRO A 360 -11.01 -0.96 -12.77
CA PRO A 360 -10.57 -0.20 -13.95
C PRO A 360 -10.33 -1.09 -15.17
N SER A 361 -9.69 -2.25 -15.01
CA SER A 361 -9.44 -3.19 -16.10
C SER A 361 -10.67 -3.99 -16.53
N ASP A 362 -11.67 -4.10 -15.65
CA ASP A 362 -12.95 -4.76 -15.99
C ASP A 362 -13.90 -3.81 -16.77
N TYR A 363 -13.74 -2.49 -16.60
CA TYR A 363 -14.58 -1.48 -17.27
C TYR A 363 -13.92 -0.85 -18.50
N PHE A 364 -12.59 -0.70 -18.50
CA PHE A 364 -11.85 0.00 -19.54
C PHE A 364 -10.80 -0.90 -20.18
N ASN A 365 -10.32 -0.51 -21.36
CA ASN A 365 -9.31 -1.25 -22.12
C ASN A 365 -8.03 -0.41 -22.32
N GLY A 366 -6.89 -1.07 -22.54
CA GLY A 366 -5.63 -0.45 -22.94
C GLY A 366 -5.14 0.64 -21.99
N LYS A 367 -4.68 1.76 -22.54
CA LYS A 367 -4.10 2.91 -21.79
C LYS A 367 -5.10 3.61 -20.87
N ASN A 368 -6.40 3.45 -21.09
CA ASN A 368 -7.44 4.06 -20.25
C ASN A 368 -7.47 3.47 -18.84
N VAL A 369 -7.09 2.21 -18.65
CA VAL A 369 -7.04 1.51 -17.36
C VAL A 369 -6.11 2.23 -16.39
N GLY A 370 -4.89 2.56 -16.83
CA GLY A 370 -3.89 3.25 -16.00
C GLY A 370 -4.37 4.64 -15.54
N THR A 371 -5.04 5.37 -16.44
CA THR A 371 -5.57 6.71 -16.14
C THR A 371 -6.65 6.63 -15.04
N VAL A 372 -7.62 5.72 -15.17
CA VAL A 372 -8.69 5.56 -14.16
C VAL A 372 -8.15 5.04 -12.84
N ALA A 373 -7.21 4.11 -12.87
CA ALA A 373 -6.54 3.62 -11.67
C ALA A 373 -5.77 4.73 -10.94
N GLY A 374 -5.07 5.58 -11.70
CA GLY A 374 -4.34 6.75 -11.19
C GLY A 374 -5.27 7.79 -10.54
N MET A 375 -6.39 8.11 -11.19
CA MET A 375 -7.41 9.01 -10.63
C MET A 375 -7.97 8.47 -9.30
N GLY A 376 -8.24 7.16 -9.23
CA GLY A 376 -8.65 6.51 -7.99
C GLY A 376 -7.57 6.57 -6.90
N GLY A 377 -6.30 6.42 -7.28
CA GLY A 377 -5.15 6.57 -6.37
C GLY A 377 -5.03 7.98 -5.80
N THR A 378 -5.18 9.00 -6.63
CA THR A 378 -5.19 10.41 -6.19
C THR A 378 -6.33 10.69 -5.20
N ALA A 379 -7.53 10.20 -5.50
CA ALA A 379 -8.67 10.33 -4.59
C ALA A 379 -8.42 9.63 -3.24
N ALA A 380 -7.81 8.46 -3.25
CA ALA A 380 -7.40 7.73 -2.05
C ALA A 380 -6.44 8.56 -1.17
N VAL A 381 -5.44 9.22 -1.78
CA VAL A 381 -4.51 10.10 -1.05
C VAL A 381 -5.24 11.29 -0.45
N ILE A 382 -6.12 11.95 -1.21
CA ILE A 382 -6.89 13.10 -0.72
C ILE A 382 -7.76 12.68 0.47
N GLY A 383 -8.51 11.58 0.37
CA GLY A 383 -9.32 11.06 1.46
C GLY A 383 -8.48 10.73 2.70
N THR A 384 -7.30 10.13 2.49
CA THR A 384 -6.36 9.79 3.57
C THR A 384 -5.80 11.04 4.26
N LEU A 385 -5.46 12.09 3.52
CA LEU A 385 -4.98 13.36 4.09
C LEU A 385 -6.04 13.98 5.00
N ILE A 386 -7.29 14.07 4.52
CA ILE A 386 -8.40 14.61 5.29
C ILE A 386 -8.60 13.82 6.59
N THR A 387 -8.63 12.50 6.52
CA THR A 387 -8.84 11.66 7.70
C THR A 387 -7.65 11.70 8.66
N THR A 388 -6.41 11.67 8.17
CA THR A 388 -5.21 11.75 9.02
C THR A 388 -5.17 13.05 9.82
N LEU A 389 -5.50 14.17 9.19
CA LEU A 389 -5.55 15.47 9.86
C LEU A 389 -6.73 15.61 10.83
N SER A 390 -7.81 14.84 10.63
CA SER A 390 -8.96 14.87 11.53
C SER A 390 -8.78 14.03 12.80
N VAL A 391 -7.91 12.99 12.79
CA VAL A 391 -7.73 12.09 13.94
C VAL A 391 -7.35 12.82 15.23
N PRO A 392 -6.40 13.77 15.27
CA PRO A 392 -6.06 14.48 16.50
C PRO A 392 -7.26 15.21 17.12
N ILE A 393 -8.18 15.69 16.29
CA ILE A 393 -9.42 16.36 16.73
C ILE A 393 -10.41 15.33 17.26
N LEU A 394 -10.63 14.26 16.52
CA LEU A 394 -11.59 13.21 16.82
C LEU A 394 -11.23 12.39 18.07
N THR A 395 -9.94 12.29 18.40
CA THR A 395 -9.44 11.48 19.52
C THR A 395 -9.06 12.31 20.76
N LYS A 396 -9.53 13.57 20.86
CA LYS A 396 -9.26 14.45 22.02
C LYS A 396 -9.78 13.87 23.34
N THR A 397 -10.98 13.29 23.31
CA THR A 397 -11.64 12.74 24.50
C THR A 397 -11.59 11.21 24.55
N ASN A 398 -11.84 10.57 23.42
CA ASN A 398 -11.86 9.12 23.30
C ASN A 398 -11.70 8.69 21.83
N TYR A 399 -11.59 7.40 21.58
CA TYR A 399 -11.46 6.83 20.23
C TYR A 399 -12.78 6.49 19.55
N ASN A 400 -13.95 6.75 20.16
CA ASN A 400 -15.26 6.44 19.56
C ASN A 400 -15.41 7.08 18.17
N SER A 401 -15.14 8.39 18.07
CA SER A 401 -15.26 9.13 16.80
C SER A 401 -14.32 8.61 15.71
N PHE A 402 -13.16 8.12 16.09
CA PHE A 402 -12.20 7.46 15.16
C PHE A 402 -12.80 6.21 14.52
N PHE A 403 -13.37 5.31 15.34
CA PHE A 403 -13.98 4.08 14.82
C PHE A 403 -15.32 4.34 14.11
N ILE A 404 -16.10 5.32 14.54
CA ILE A 404 -17.33 5.76 13.84
C ILE A 404 -16.97 6.28 12.45
N LEU A 405 -15.93 7.12 12.32
CA LEU A 405 -15.47 7.61 11.02
C LEU A 405 -15.13 6.45 10.08
N ALA A 406 -14.33 5.48 10.56
CA ALA A 406 -14.01 4.29 9.78
C ALA A 406 -15.27 3.49 9.40
N ALA A 407 -16.23 3.31 10.33
CA ALA A 407 -17.47 2.58 10.10
C ALA A 407 -18.38 3.26 9.07
N VAL A 408 -18.43 4.60 9.05
CA VAL A 408 -19.24 5.37 8.06
C VAL A 408 -18.63 5.35 6.67
N MET A 409 -17.30 5.35 6.57
CA MET A 409 -16.61 5.33 5.27
C MET A 409 -16.86 4.04 4.47
N VAL A 410 -16.99 2.90 5.14
CA VAL A 410 -17.20 1.60 4.49
C VAL A 410 -18.50 1.54 3.67
N PRO A 411 -19.69 1.86 4.22
CA PRO A 411 -20.92 1.85 3.45
C PRO A 411 -20.92 2.91 2.34
N LEU A 412 -20.30 4.08 2.55
CA LEU A 412 -20.17 5.09 1.50
C LEU A 412 -19.37 4.55 0.31
N ALA A 413 -18.26 3.89 0.54
CA ALA A 413 -17.49 3.23 -0.52
C ALA A 413 -18.31 2.14 -1.23
N TRP A 414 -19.03 1.30 -0.49
CA TRP A 414 -19.89 0.25 -1.01
C TRP A 414 -21.03 0.82 -1.88
N ILE A 415 -21.69 1.88 -1.42
CA ILE A 415 -22.74 2.59 -2.18
C ILE A 415 -22.17 3.12 -3.50
N CYS A 416 -21.00 3.76 -3.48
CA CYS A 416 -20.35 4.26 -4.69
C CYS A 416 -20.12 3.16 -5.73
N ILE A 417 -19.60 2.00 -5.32
CA ILE A 417 -19.36 0.88 -6.24
C ILE A 417 -20.67 0.22 -6.68
N THR A 418 -21.63 0.07 -5.79
CA THR A 418 -22.85 -0.69 -6.11
C THR A 418 -23.78 0.09 -7.00
N PHE A 419 -24.00 1.38 -6.71
CA PHE A 419 -25.03 2.19 -7.36
C PHE A 419 -24.49 3.17 -8.40
N ILE A 420 -23.25 3.69 -8.25
CA ILE A 420 -22.69 4.60 -9.25
C ILE A 420 -22.14 3.83 -10.44
N THR A 421 -21.43 2.70 -10.24
CA THR A 421 -20.90 1.96 -11.38
C THR A 421 -21.95 1.07 -12.06
N SER A 422 -21.85 0.88 -13.36
CA SER A 422 -22.76 0.04 -14.12
C SER A 422 -22.62 -1.44 -13.75
N LYS A 423 -23.66 -2.24 -14.02
CA LYS A 423 -23.64 -3.70 -13.83
C LYS A 423 -23.02 -4.45 -15.03
N LYS A 424 -22.88 -3.79 -16.17
CA LYS A 424 -22.35 -4.35 -17.42
C LYS A 424 -20.95 -3.79 -17.66
N LYS A 425 -20.10 -4.58 -18.34
CA LYS A 425 -18.86 -4.06 -18.93
C LYS A 425 -19.25 -2.87 -19.80
N SER A 426 -18.77 -1.69 -19.51
CA SER A 426 -18.86 -0.58 -20.46
C SER A 426 -17.87 -0.93 -21.55
N ILE A 427 -18.38 -1.44 -22.62
CA ILE A 427 -17.59 -1.67 -23.81
C ILE A 427 -17.20 -0.31 -24.32
N LEU A 428 -15.95 -0.12 -24.27
CA LEU A 428 -15.43 0.85 -25.19
C LEU A 428 -13.99 0.44 -25.50
#